data_083abb1917098b9b4b9033d734e4ea26
#
_entry.id   083abb1917098b9b4b9033d734e4ea26
#
_cell.length_a   1.000
_cell.length_b   1.000
_cell.length_c   1.000
_cell.angle_alpha   90.00
_cell.angle_beta   90.00
_cell.angle_gamma   90.00
#
_symmetry.space_group_name_H-M   'P 1'
#
loop_
_entity.id
_entity.type
_entity.pdbx_description
1 polymer ?
#
loop_
_entity_poly.entity_id
_entity_poly.type
_entity_poly.pdbx_seq_one_letter_code
_entity_poly.pdbx_strand_id
1 'polypeptide(L)'
;CIRIVDNDIVSLSNLQRQILFKEEDVGKKKVIAAKKNLLDLNSHLNIETFDEQFNEKSSRQLIDNCDILIDGTDNFKSKSSICKIAFKKTIPLVYGGLSQWEGQVCVFDPKSASICFGCIFPNDPGQEFEDSCLNFGIIGPTVGVIGSLMAAEVIKFLTSCGKPIINKILTYDCLQGEFQEFA
;
A
#
# COMPACT_ATOMS: atom_id res chain seq x y z
N CYS A 1 8.35 9.08 12.20
CA CYS A 1 9.25 8.58 11.16
C CYS A 1 8.45 7.86 10.08
N ILE A 2 8.79 8.06 8.81
CA ILE A 2 8.25 7.31 7.67
C ILE A 2 9.38 6.40 7.15
N ARG A 3 9.08 5.10 7.03
CA ARG A 3 10.01 4.13 6.47
C ARG A 3 9.50 3.67 5.11
N ILE A 4 10.34 3.80 4.07
CA ILE A 4 10.00 3.46 2.68
C ILE A 4 10.88 2.30 2.24
N VAL A 5 10.25 1.22 1.78
CA VAL A 5 10.93 0.00 1.31
C VAL A 5 10.45 -0.28 -0.12
N ASP A 6 11.36 -0.26 -1.06
CA ASP A 6 11.10 -0.55 -2.48
C ASP A 6 12.45 -0.82 -3.17
N ASN A 7 12.56 -1.83 -4.00
CA ASN A 7 13.78 -2.16 -4.75
C ASN A 7 13.75 -1.76 -6.22
N ASP A 8 12.68 -1.10 -6.65
CA ASP A 8 12.49 -0.68 -8.04
C ASP A 8 13.22 0.62 -8.38
N ILE A 9 13.27 0.89 -9.67
CA ILE A 9 13.65 2.18 -10.26
C ILE A 9 12.42 2.90 -10.78
N VAL A 10 12.47 4.23 -10.83
CA VAL A 10 11.44 5.06 -11.46
C VAL A 10 11.46 4.84 -12.97
N SER A 11 10.34 4.43 -13.55
CA SER A 11 10.15 4.32 -15.00
C SER A 11 9.21 5.41 -15.51
N LEU A 12 9.34 5.77 -16.80
CA LEU A 12 8.47 6.75 -17.42
C LEU A 12 6.98 6.37 -17.31
N SER A 13 6.68 5.07 -17.42
CA SER A 13 5.32 4.54 -17.27
C SER A 13 4.73 4.70 -15.86
N ASN A 14 5.54 4.95 -14.85
CA ASN A 14 5.05 5.21 -13.49
C ASN A 14 4.42 6.60 -13.34
N LEU A 15 4.89 7.58 -14.09
CA LEU A 15 4.55 9.01 -13.91
C LEU A 15 3.07 9.31 -14.12
N GLN A 16 2.36 8.47 -14.87
CA GLN A 16 0.92 8.63 -15.08
C GLN A 16 0.07 8.40 -13.83
N ARG A 17 0.63 7.76 -12.76
CA ARG A 17 -0.09 7.47 -11.52
C ARG A 17 0.72 7.72 -10.24
N GLN A 18 2.03 7.69 -10.30
CA GLN A 18 2.92 7.90 -9.14
C GLN A 18 3.35 9.36 -9.09
N ILE A 19 2.45 10.24 -8.65
CA ILE A 19 2.62 11.71 -8.62
C ILE A 19 3.80 12.20 -7.76
N LEU A 20 4.38 11.33 -6.96
CA LEU A 20 5.56 11.63 -6.15
C LEU A 20 6.82 11.80 -7.00
N PHE A 21 6.85 11.22 -8.21
CA PHE A 21 8.02 11.23 -9.10
C PHE A 21 7.85 12.21 -10.26
N LYS A 22 8.97 12.68 -10.78
CA LYS A 22 9.09 13.60 -11.91
C LYS A 22 9.90 12.95 -13.04
N GLU A 23 9.89 13.55 -14.24
CA GLU A 23 10.70 13.06 -15.36
C GLU A 23 12.20 12.99 -15.03
N GLU A 24 12.72 13.95 -14.27
CA GLU A 24 14.11 13.96 -13.80
C GLU A 24 14.48 12.79 -12.86
N ASP A 25 13.48 12.07 -12.34
CA ASP A 25 13.68 10.94 -11.45
C ASP A 25 13.74 9.59 -12.20
N VAL A 26 13.41 9.58 -13.50
CA VAL A 26 13.47 8.36 -14.31
C VAL A 26 14.87 7.77 -14.29
N GLY A 27 14.95 6.47 -14.00
CA GLY A 27 16.21 5.73 -13.85
C GLY A 27 16.81 5.75 -12.43
N LYS A 28 16.30 6.58 -11.50
CA LYS A 28 16.75 6.58 -10.10
C LYS A 28 15.99 5.51 -9.29
N LYS A 29 16.59 5.07 -8.18
CA LYS A 29 15.91 4.21 -7.21
C LYS A 29 14.68 4.92 -6.65
N LYS A 30 13.52 4.25 -6.62
CA LYS A 30 12.26 4.81 -6.13
C LYS A 30 12.38 5.38 -4.72
N VAL A 31 13.01 4.64 -3.80
CA VAL A 31 13.16 5.08 -2.41
C VAL A 31 14.01 6.35 -2.27
N ILE A 32 15.02 6.53 -3.12
CA ILE A 32 15.88 7.72 -3.10
C ILE A 32 15.14 8.94 -3.67
N ALA A 33 14.46 8.78 -4.81
CA ALA A 33 13.66 9.83 -5.41
C ALA A 33 12.50 10.23 -4.49
N ALA A 34 11.80 9.26 -3.89
CA ALA A 34 10.72 9.48 -2.94
C ALA A 34 11.19 10.30 -1.74
N LYS A 35 12.31 9.91 -1.10
CA LYS A 35 12.86 10.65 0.04
C LYS A 35 13.17 12.10 -0.33
N LYS A 36 13.86 12.32 -1.46
CA LYS A 36 14.19 13.67 -1.93
C LYS A 36 12.92 14.51 -2.10
N ASN A 37 11.97 14.01 -2.88
CA ASN A 37 10.78 14.77 -3.24
C ASN A 37 9.88 15.05 -2.02
N LEU A 38 9.79 14.13 -1.06
CA LEU A 38 9.07 14.35 0.20
C LEU A 38 9.75 15.39 1.08
N LEU A 39 11.09 15.39 1.16
CA LEU A 39 11.83 16.40 1.91
C LEU A 39 11.78 17.78 1.25
N ASP A 40 11.66 17.85 -0.07
CA ASP A 40 11.41 19.10 -0.81
C ASP A 40 10.02 19.68 -0.47
N LEU A 41 9.02 18.84 -0.21
CA LEU A 41 7.68 19.26 0.24
C LEU A 41 7.66 19.66 1.72
N ASN A 42 8.34 18.90 2.57
CA ASN A 42 8.41 19.16 4.01
C ASN A 42 9.75 18.69 4.57
N SER A 43 10.66 19.64 4.80
CA SER A 43 12.01 19.37 5.29
C SER A 43 12.08 18.84 6.73
N HIS A 44 10.98 18.89 7.49
CA HIS A 44 10.92 18.38 8.85
C HIS A 44 10.58 16.89 8.94
N LEU A 45 10.33 16.22 7.81
CA LEU A 45 10.03 14.79 7.80
C LEU A 45 11.28 13.97 8.19
N ASN A 46 11.08 12.99 9.06
CA ASN A 46 12.08 11.95 9.30
C ASN A 46 11.77 10.75 8.40
N ILE A 47 12.63 10.49 7.40
CA ILE A 47 12.43 9.45 6.37
C ILE A 47 13.63 8.52 6.33
N GLU A 48 13.37 7.23 6.55
CA GLU A 48 14.30 6.12 6.35
C GLU A 48 13.95 5.40 5.05
N THR A 49 14.97 5.01 4.28
CA THR A 49 14.79 4.35 2.98
C THR A 49 15.61 3.08 2.89
N PHE A 50 14.99 2.03 2.34
CA PHE A 50 15.61 0.72 2.14
C PHE A 50 15.40 0.28 0.70
N ASP A 51 16.50 0.20 -0.06
CA ASP A 51 16.52 -0.29 -1.45
C ASP A 51 16.61 -1.82 -1.44
N GLU A 52 15.53 -2.46 -1.02
CA GLU A 52 15.44 -3.91 -0.94
C GLU A 52 13.99 -4.39 -1.04
N GLN A 53 13.83 -5.64 -1.44
CA GLN A 53 12.52 -6.27 -1.47
C GLN A 53 12.07 -6.65 -0.05
N PHE A 54 10.83 -6.28 0.29
CA PHE A 54 10.20 -6.71 1.54
C PHE A 54 9.87 -8.21 1.47
N ASN A 55 10.43 -8.98 2.39
CA ASN A 55 10.20 -10.42 2.51
C ASN A 55 10.40 -10.89 3.96
N GLU A 56 10.18 -12.18 4.25
CA GLU A 56 10.26 -12.69 5.62
C GLU A 56 11.66 -12.51 6.25
N LYS A 57 12.72 -12.57 5.46
CA LYS A 57 14.11 -12.43 5.96
C LYS A 57 14.43 -10.96 6.29
N SER A 58 14.07 -10.04 5.38
CA SER A 58 14.33 -8.61 5.56
C SER A 58 13.37 -7.95 6.55
N SER A 59 12.15 -8.50 6.70
CA SER A 59 11.08 -7.88 7.49
C SER A 59 11.48 -7.57 8.92
N ARG A 60 12.31 -8.41 9.57
CA ARG A 60 12.67 -8.22 10.98
C ARG A 60 13.31 -6.85 11.25
N GLN A 61 14.20 -6.42 10.37
CA GLN A 61 14.87 -5.12 10.47
C GLN A 61 13.96 -3.99 9.98
N LEU A 62 13.21 -4.25 8.90
CA LEU A 62 12.42 -3.24 8.21
C LEU A 62 11.19 -2.77 9.01
N ILE A 63 10.63 -3.64 9.87
CA ILE A 63 9.42 -3.31 10.65
C ILE A 63 9.69 -3.12 12.14
N ASP A 64 10.94 -3.17 12.57
CA ASP A 64 11.28 -2.94 13.97
C ASP A 64 10.84 -1.54 14.41
N ASN A 65 10.11 -1.46 15.54
CA ASN A 65 9.51 -0.24 16.06
C ASN A 65 8.56 0.51 15.09
N CYS A 66 7.91 -0.21 14.16
CA CYS A 66 6.84 0.36 13.35
C CYS A 66 5.50 0.24 14.09
N ASP A 67 4.75 1.34 14.12
CA ASP A 67 3.40 1.39 14.73
C ASP A 67 2.33 0.82 13.81
N ILE A 68 2.54 0.91 12.49
CA ILE A 68 1.61 0.49 11.45
C ILE A 68 2.36 0.20 10.15
N LEU A 69 1.88 -0.77 9.38
CA LEU A 69 2.35 -1.05 8.03
C LEU A 69 1.36 -0.54 6.99
N ILE A 70 1.86 -0.15 5.83
CA ILE A 70 1.06 0.26 4.67
C ILE A 70 1.50 -0.59 3.49
N ASP A 71 0.55 -1.32 2.89
CA ASP A 71 0.81 -2.15 1.71
C ASP A 71 0.39 -1.41 0.45
N GLY A 72 1.38 -0.90 -0.29
CA GLY A 72 1.23 -0.31 -1.62
C GLY A 72 1.73 -1.21 -2.75
N THR A 73 1.91 -2.51 -2.50
CA THR A 73 2.38 -3.46 -3.53
C THR A 73 1.28 -3.78 -4.55
N ASP A 74 1.67 -4.26 -5.72
CA ASP A 74 0.80 -4.50 -6.87
C ASP A 74 0.63 -5.98 -7.22
N ASN A 75 1.17 -6.90 -6.41
CA ASN A 75 1.07 -8.33 -6.65
C ASN A 75 0.56 -9.10 -5.43
N PHE A 76 -0.18 -10.16 -5.69
CA PHE A 76 -0.85 -10.98 -4.68
C PHE A 76 0.13 -11.62 -3.68
N LYS A 77 1.26 -12.11 -4.17
CA LYS A 77 2.27 -12.79 -3.35
C LYS A 77 2.87 -11.85 -2.31
N SER A 78 3.19 -10.61 -2.69
CA SER A 78 3.70 -9.60 -1.77
C SER A 78 2.64 -9.23 -0.73
N LYS A 79 1.40 -8.97 -1.15
CA LYS A 79 0.28 -8.66 -0.25
C LYS A 79 0.03 -9.75 0.78
N SER A 80 -0.04 -11.01 0.35
CA SER A 80 -0.19 -12.17 1.24
C SER A 80 0.96 -12.27 2.23
N SER A 81 2.20 -12.08 1.77
CA SER A 81 3.40 -12.14 2.61
C SER A 81 3.43 -11.02 3.66
N ILE A 82 3.15 -9.77 3.24
CA ILE A 82 3.11 -8.61 4.13
C ILE A 82 2.05 -8.82 5.22
N CYS A 83 0.85 -9.27 4.85
CA CYS A 83 -0.22 -9.54 5.81
C CYS A 83 0.19 -10.63 6.82
N LYS A 84 0.76 -11.74 6.38
CA LYS A 84 1.27 -12.82 7.27
C LYS A 84 2.30 -12.29 8.26
N ILE A 85 3.23 -11.45 7.79
CA ILE A 85 4.27 -10.84 8.62
C ILE A 85 3.64 -9.88 9.64
N ALA A 86 2.70 -9.02 9.21
CA ALA A 86 1.97 -8.10 10.08
C ALA A 86 1.27 -8.84 11.23
N PHE A 87 0.54 -9.92 10.92
CA PHE A 87 -0.13 -10.75 11.93
C PHE A 87 0.88 -11.45 12.87
N LYS A 88 1.95 -12.04 12.34
CA LYS A 88 3.01 -12.69 13.14
C LYS A 88 3.67 -11.71 14.12
N LYS A 89 3.73 -10.43 13.76
CA LYS A 89 4.35 -9.37 14.55
C LYS A 89 3.36 -8.52 15.33
N THR A 90 2.08 -8.79 15.19
CA THR A 90 0.99 -8.05 15.85
C THR A 90 1.05 -6.54 15.53
N ILE A 91 1.39 -6.21 14.28
CA ILE A 91 1.42 -4.84 13.77
C ILE A 91 0.21 -4.64 12.85
N PRO A 92 -0.58 -3.57 13.02
CA PRO A 92 -1.68 -3.25 12.12
C PRO A 92 -1.19 -3.01 10.69
N LEU A 93 -2.03 -3.37 9.70
CA LEU A 93 -1.73 -3.22 8.29
C LEU A 93 -2.86 -2.49 7.59
N VAL A 94 -2.56 -1.36 6.96
CA VAL A 94 -3.46 -0.72 6.00
C VAL A 94 -3.18 -1.29 4.62
N TYR A 95 -4.17 -1.98 4.09
CA TYR A 95 -4.14 -2.64 2.79
C TYR A 95 -4.83 -1.77 1.74
N GLY A 96 -4.20 -1.65 0.57
CA GLY A 96 -4.79 -1.09 -0.64
C GLY A 96 -4.70 -2.07 -1.80
N GLY A 97 -5.78 -2.24 -2.55
CA GLY A 97 -5.83 -3.01 -3.79
C GLY A 97 -6.36 -2.15 -4.92
N LEU A 98 -5.88 -2.38 -6.14
CA LEU A 98 -6.26 -1.62 -7.33
C LEU A 98 -6.44 -2.56 -8.52
N SER A 99 -7.46 -2.32 -9.33
CA SER A 99 -7.70 -2.99 -10.59
C SER A 99 -8.37 -1.99 -11.54
N GLN A 100 -7.71 -1.64 -12.65
CA GLN A 100 -8.24 -0.74 -13.68
C GLN A 100 -8.88 0.54 -13.10
N TRP A 101 -10.21 0.55 -12.97
CA TRP A 101 -11.03 1.64 -12.46
C TRP A 101 -11.51 1.45 -11.04
N GLU A 102 -11.20 0.31 -10.43
CA GLU A 102 -11.67 -0.05 -9.10
C GLU A 102 -10.53 -0.05 -8.09
N GLY A 103 -10.86 0.21 -6.85
CA GLY A 103 -9.93 0.13 -5.75
C GLY A 103 -10.60 -0.31 -4.45
N GLN A 104 -9.79 -0.76 -3.51
CA GLN A 104 -10.27 -1.22 -2.22
C GLN A 104 -9.29 -0.88 -1.10
N VAL A 105 -9.84 -0.62 0.07
CA VAL A 105 -9.07 -0.32 1.29
C VAL A 105 -9.63 -1.13 2.45
N CYS A 106 -8.73 -1.65 3.29
CA CYS A 106 -9.07 -2.33 4.53
C CYS A 106 -7.98 -2.09 5.58
N VAL A 107 -8.33 -2.11 6.85
CA VAL A 107 -7.38 -2.17 7.96
C VAL A 107 -7.42 -3.55 8.59
N PHE A 108 -6.33 -4.27 8.51
CA PHE A 108 -6.14 -5.53 9.23
C PHE A 108 -5.49 -5.24 10.59
N ASP A 109 -6.24 -5.42 11.66
CA ASP A 109 -5.72 -5.26 13.02
C ASP A 109 -5.59 -6.62 13.73
N PRO A 110 -4.37 -7.14 13.88
CA PRO A 110 -4.15 -8.43 14.52
C PRO A 110 -4.67 -8.52 15.97
N LYS A 111 -4.91 -7.38 16.62
CA LYS A 111 -5.40 -7.33 18.01
C LYS A 111 -6.93 -7.46 18.11
N SER A 112 -7.64 -7.16 17.04
CA SER A 112 -9.12 -7.14 17.02
C SER A 112 -9.75 -8.49 16.61
N ALA A 113 -8.98 -9.57 16.52
CA ALA A 113 -9.42 -10.88 16.00
C ALA A 113 -10.07 -10.77 14.61
N SER A 114 -9.54 -9.90 13.80
CA SER A 114 -10.09 -9.48 12.52
C SER A 114 -9.86 -10.50 11.41
N ILE A 115 -10.58 -10.30 10.31
CA ILE A 115 -10.27 -10.93 9.03
C ILE A 115 -8.82 -10.63 8.61
N CYS A 116 -8.22 -11.56 7.87
CA CYS A 116 -6.90 -11.38 7.27
C CYS A 116 -7.00 -11.41 5.74
N PHE A 117 -5.91 -11.05 5.05
CA PHE A 117 -5.87 -11.09 3.59
C PHE A 117 -6.29 -12.47 3.03
N GLY A 118 -5.82 -13.57 3.64
CA GLY A 118 -6.22 -14.93 3.24
C GLY A 118 -7.68 -15.28 3.56
N CYS A 119 -8.36 -14.56 4.47
CA CYS A 119 -9.79 -14.74 4.71
C CYS A 119 -10.62 -14.12 3.57
N ILE A 120 -10.16 -13.00 3.03
CA ILE A 120 -10.81 -12.29 1.92
C ILE A 120 -10.50 -12.98 0.59
N PHE A 121 -9.25 -13.39 0.42
CA PHE A 121 -8.73 -14.02 -0.79
C PHE A 121 -8.18 -15.41 -0.46
N PRO A 122 -9.05 -16.42 -0.25
CA PRO A 122 -8.62 -17.75 0.20
C PRO A 122 -7.81 -18.51 -0.86
N ASN A 123 -8.01 -18.19 -2.12
CA ASN A 123 -7.29 -18.79 -3.24
C ASN A 123 -6.36 -17.75 -3.86
N ASP A 124 -5.12 -18.15 -4.12
CA ASP A 124 -4.23 -17.38 -4.97
C ASP A 124 -4.82 -17.37 -6.40
N PRO A 125 -5.14 -16.20 -6.96
CA PRO A 125 -5.76 -16.12 -8.28
C PRO A 125 -4.84 -16.61 -9.41
N GLY A 126 -3.56 -16.89 -9.10
CA GLY A 126 -2.56 -17.38 -10.05
C GLY A 126 -1.97 -16.29 -10.95
N GLN A 127 -0.88 -16.65 -11.60
CA GLN A 127 -0.10 -15.73 -12.45
C GLN A 127 -0.92 -15.15 -13.62
N GLU A 128 -1.82 -15.95 -14.19
CA GLU A 128 -2.67 -15.51 -15.30
C GLU A 128 -3.59 -14.32 -14.92
N PHE A 129 -4.05 -14.28 -13.69
CA PHE A 129 -4.85 -13.16 -13.20
C PHE A 129 -3.99 -11.91 -12.96
N GLU A 130 -2.79 -12.07 -12.38
CA GLU A 130 -1.82 -10.97 -12.20
C GLU A 130 -1.42 -10.38 -13.55
N ASP A 131 -1.12 -11.23 -14.54
CA ASP A 131 -0.78 -10.80 -15.90
C ASP A 131 -1.95 -10.08 -16.58
N SER A 132 -3.19 -10.50 -16.35
CA SER A 132 -4.38 -9.82 -16.89
C SER A 132 -4.54 -8.42 -16.30
N CYS A 133 -4.37 -8.25 -15.00
CA CYS A 133 -4.42 -6.94 -14.33
C CYS A 133 -3.33 -5.99 -14.82
N LEU A 134 -2.12 -6.50 -15.04
CA LEU A 134 -1.00 -5.72 -15.59
C LEU A 134 -1.26 -5.25 -17.02
N ASN A 135 -1.92 -6.07 -17.85
CA ASN A 135 -2.21 -5.78 -19.25
C ASN A 135 -3.31 -4.71 -19.44
N PHE A 136 -4.25 -4.59 -18.50
CA PHE A 136 -5.35 -3.61 -18.61
C PHE A 136 -4.99 -2.22 -18.06
N GLY A 137 -3.88 -2.09 -17.35
CA GLY A 137 -3.43 -0.84 -16.76
C GLY A 137 -4.27 -0.39 -15.55
N ILE A 138 -3.85 0.69 -14.91
CA ILE A 138 -4.52 1.30 -13.76
C ILE A 138 -4.61 2.81 -14.02
N ILE A 139 -5.79 3.38 -13.83
CA ILE A 139 -5.98 4.82 -14.01
C ILE A 139 -5.45 5.61 -12.79
N GLY A 140 -4.67 6.65 -13.04
CA GLY A 140 -4.04 7.47 -11.99
C GLY A 140 -5.02 8.04 -10.95
N PRO A 141 -6.17 8.62 -11.32
CA PRO A 141 -7.18 9.09 -10.36
C PRO A 141 -7.63 8.04 -9.33
N THR A 142 -7.86 6.79 -9.73
CA THR A 142 -8.22 5.71 -8.80
C THR A 142 -7.10 5.48 -7.78
N VAL A 143 -5.84 5.47 -8.22
CA VAL A 143 -4.67 5.35 -7.32
C VAL A 143 -4.64 6.50 -6.32
N GLY A 144 -4.92 7.74 -6.77
CA GLY A 144 -4.97 8.93 -5.91
C GLY A 144 -6.05 8.83 -4.83
N VAL A 145 -7.26 8.38 -5.19
CA VAL A 145 -8.37 8.19 -4.23
C VAL A 145 -8.00 7.13 -3.19
N ILE A 146 -7.56 5.95 -3.63
CA ILE A 146 -7.22 4.85 -2.73
C ILE A 146 -6.04 5.20 -1.84
N GLY A 147 -4.98 5.82 -2.37
CA GLY A 147 -3.84 6.28 -1.57
C GLY A 147 -4.24 7.30 -0.50
N SER A 148 -5.15 8.22 -0.82
CA SER A 148 -5.68 9.20 0.15
C SER A 148 -6.53 8.55 1.24
N LEU A 149 -7.37 7.57 0.87
CA LEU A 149 -8.14 6.78 1.85
C LEU A 149 -7.21 5.99 2.77
N MET A 150 -6.21 5.31 2.23
CA MET A 150 -5.21 4.60 3.03
C MET A 150 -4.51 5.53 4.03
N ALA A 151 -4.10 6.72 3.59
CA ALA A 151 -3.49 7.71 4.47
C ALA A 151 -4.45 8.18 5.57
N ALA A 152 -5.73 8.37 5.27
CA ALA A 152 -6.77 8.71 6.26
C ALA A 152 -6.93 7.59 7.30
N GLU A 153 -6.92 6.32 6.87
CA GLU A 153 -6.99 5.18 7.80
C GLU A 153 -5.77 5.11 8.73
N VAL A 154 -4.57 5.36 8.21
CA VAL A 154 -3.35 5.45 9.03
C VAL A 154 -3.47 6.54 10.09
N ILE A 155 -3.93 7.74 9.70
CA ILE A 155 -4.10 8.87 10.63
C ILE A 155 -5.14 8.53 11.70
N LYS A 156 -6.32 8.02 11.32
CA LYS A 156 -7.36 7.60 12.26
C LYS A 156 -6.83 6.58 13.27
N PHE A 157 -6.10 5.58 12.78
CA PHE A 157 -5.54 4.51 13.63
C PHE A 157 -4.52 5.06 14.63
N LEU A 158 -3.54 5.84 14.16
CA LEU A 158 -2.46 6.38 15.00
C LEU A 158 -2.93 7.43 15.99
N THR A 159 -3.96 8.21 15.64
CA THR A 159 -4.49 9.29 16.50
C THR A 159 -5.68 8.87 17.35
N SER A 160 -6.20 7.65 17.14
CA SER A 160 -7.44 7.17 17.75
C SER A 160 -8.65 8.09 17.44
N CYS A 161 -8.62 8.78 16.31
CA CYS A 161 -9.69 9.65 15.85
C CYS A 161 -10.63 8.92 14.90
N GLY A 162 -11.94 9.01 15.14
CA GLY A 162 -12.95 8.40 14.28
C GLY A 162 -12.97 6.86 14.39
N LYS A 163 -13.39 6.21 13.31
CA LYS A 163 -13.51 4.74 13.22
C LYS A 163 -12.73 4.24 12.01
N PRO A 164 -11.58 3.58 12.20
CA PRO A 164 -10.90 2.89 11.08
C PRO A 164 -11.77 1.79 10.47
N ILE A 165 -11.54 1.49 9.20
CA ILE A 165 -12.24 0.43 8.45
C ILE A 165 -11.64 -0.93 8.84
N ILE A 166 -11.89 -1.39 10.06
CA ILE A 166 -11.43 -2.69 10.58
C ILE A 166 -12.52 -3.73 10.33
N ASN A 167 -12.15 -4.93 9.88
CA ASN A 167 -13.06 -6.03 9.54
C ASN A 167 -14.05 -5.75 8.41
N LYS A 168 -13.75 -4.78 7.59
CA LYS A 168 -14.56 -4.37 6.45
C LYS A 168 -13.66 -4.00 5.30
N ILE A 169 -14.17 -4.20 4.09
CA ILE A 169 -13.53 -3.70 2.87
C ILE A 169 -14.37 -2.55 2.36
N LEU A 170 -13.74 -1.40 2.16
CA LEU A 170 -14.31 -0.31 1.39
C LEU A 170 -13.85 -0.46 -0.04
N THR A 171 -14.78 -0.57 -0.98
CA THR A 171 -14.49 -0.56 -2.42
C THR A 171 -14.89 0.78 -3.02
N TYR A 172 -14.19 1.17 -4.07
CA TYR A 172 -14.48 2.35 -4.88
C TYR A 172 -14.51 1.96 -6.35
N ASP A 173 -15.65 2.21 -7.01
CA ASP A 173 -15.81 2.13 -8.46
C ASP A 173 -15.69 3.55 -9.04
N CYS A 174 -14.58 3.83 -9.72
CA CYS A 174 -14.32 5.13 -10.31
C CYS A 174 -15.20 5.44 -11.52
N LEU A 175 -15.70 4.41 -12.23
CA LEU A 175 -16.59 4.59 -13.37
C LEU A 175 -17.98 5.06 -12.94
N GLN A 176 -18.48 4.51 -11.83
CA GLN A 176 -19.79 4.87 -11.28
C GLN A 176 -19.70 6.01 -10.26
N GLY A 177 -18.51 6.27 -9.72
CA GLY A 177 -18.31 7.22 -8.61
C GLY A 177 -18.88 6.72 -7.28
N GLU A 178 -19.00 5.39 -7.11
CA GLU A 178 -19.67 4.78 -5.98
C GLU A 178 -18.68 4.15 -4.98
N PHE A 179 -19.04 4.25 -3.70
CA PHE A 179 -18.37 3.53 -2.61
C PHE A 179 -19.31 2.46 -2.06
N GLN A 180 -18.76 1.28 -1.79
CA GLN A 180 -19.50 0.18 -1.17
C GLN A 180 -18.68 -0.41 -0.02
N GLU A 181 -19.34 -0.80 1.07
CA GLU A 181 -18.73 -1.39 2.25
C GLU A 181 -19.20 -2.83 2.41
N PHE A 182 -18.25 -3.75 2.55
CA PHE A 182 -18.48 -5.18 2.78
C PHE A 182 -17.90 -5.59 4.14
N ALA A 183 -18.70 -6.29 4.95
CA ALA A 183 -18.33 -6.81 6.27
C ALA A 183 -18.08 -8.32 6.22
#